data_909cf1ff983e0c4cc352d1dd84ba16cb
#
_entry.id   909cf1ff983e0c4cc352d1dd84ba16cb
#
_cell.length_a   1.000
_cell.length_b   1.000
_cell.length_c   1.000
_cell.angle_alpha   90.00
_cell.angle_beta   90.00
_cell.angle_gamma   90.00
#
_symmetry.space_group_name_H-M   'P 1'
#
loop_
_entity.id
_entity.type
_entity.pdbx_description
1 polymer ?
#
loop_
_entity_poly.entity_id
_entity_poly.type
_entity_poly.pdbx_seq_one_letter_code
_entity_poly.pdbx_strand_id
1 'polypeptide(L)'
;MADDIQTRMSAEGADPLLFAGVNDSNLLELQRTLGVRVSFRGETVTLSGSSEQVERAAPVVQGLLDLARMGEPVTPDDVSRLAAEGPSSELPPQTSDGKIVLPGLRRAIVPKTQGQREYLQAISGHDIVVGIGPAGTGKTYLAVAKAVEALARKRVKRIILARPAVEAGESLGFLPGDLQAKVDPYLRPLYDALEDMMPHDRVQRALETRTIEIAPLAYMRGRTLADAFIILDEAQNATGAQMKMFLTRLGVNSKTVVTGDKTQIDLPQREDSGLIQVERLLPGIEGISFCYLHESDVVRHRLVREIIRAYAEDQNG
;
A
#
# COMPACT_ATOMS: atom_id res chain seq x y z
N MET A 1 0.22 -47.21 20.46
CA MET A 1 -0.18 -45.85 20.81
C MET A 1 1.06 -45.00 20.45
N ALA A 2 0.97 -44.11 19.49
CA ALA A 2 2.09 -43.24 19.18
C ALA A 2 2.20 -42.25 20.36
N ASP A 3 3.41 -42.18 20.96
CA ASP A 3 3.68 -41.23 22.03
C ASP A 3 3.56 -39.81 21.47
N ASP A 4 2.58 -39.04 21.94
CA ASP A 4 2.44 -37.60 21.65
C ASP A 4 3.61 -36.89 22.33
N ILE A 5 4.50 -36.30 21.54
CA ILE A 5 5.60 -35.46 22.03
C ILE A 5 5.23 -33.99 21.99
N GLN A 6 5.87 -33.21 22.86
CA GLN A 6 5.74 -31.76 22.85
C GLN A 6 7.10 -31.10 22.65
N THR A 7 7.18 -30.20 21.67
CA THR A 7 8.36 -29.38 21.41
C THR A 7 8.02 -27.92 21.62
N ARG A 8 8.88 -27.18 22.35
CA ARG A 8 8.75 -25.76 22.59
C ARG A 8 9.78 -24.99 21.76
N MET A 9 9.32 -23.93 21.11
CA MET A 9 10.15 -23.06 20.30
C MET A 9 10.03 -21.63 20.79
N SER A 10 11.16 -20.88 20.81
CA SER A 10 11.14 -19.46 21.16
C SER A 10 10.49 -18.64 20.04
N ALA A 11 9.51 -17.83 20.39
CA ALA A 11 8.88 -16.84 19.55
C ALA A 11 9.30 -15.41 19.91
N GLU A 12 10.41 -15.24 20.66
CA GLU A 12 10.94 -13.95 21.03
C GLU A 12 11.15 -13.06 19.79
N GLY A 13 10.62 -11.83 19.85
CA GLY A 13 10.65 -10.88 18.73
C GLY A 13 9.68 -11.14 17.59
N ALA A 14 8.93 -12.24 17.59
CA ALA A 14 7.90 -12.49 16.59
C ALA A 14 6.57 -11.82 17.01
N ASP A 15 5.91 -11.13 16.08
CA ASP A 15 4.58 -10.57 16.32
C ASP A 15 3.54 -11.71 16.35
N PRO A 16 2.81 -11.88 17.48
CA PRO A 16 1.83 -12.96 17.61
C PRO A 16 0.71 -12.92 16.58
N LEU A 17 0.25 -11.71 16.19
CA LEU A 17 -0.82 -11.55 15.21
C LEU A 17 -0.34 -11.88 13.79
N LEU A 18 0.90 -11.53 13.46
CA LEU A 18 1.49 -11.88 12.18
C LEU A 18 1.71 -13.38 12.06
N PHE A 19 2.14 -14.04 13.14
CA PHE A 19 2.36 -15.49 13.16
C PHE A 19 1.05 -16.28 13.15
N ALA A 20 0.12 -16.00 14.08
CA ALA A 20 -1.13 -16.75 14.21
C ALA A 20 -2.12 -16.47 13.09
N GLY A 21 -2.05 -15.28 12.50
CA GLY A 21 -3.03 -14.82 11.52
C GLY A 21 -4.34 -14.36 12.17
N VAL A 22 -5.23 -13.81 11.35
CA VAL A 22 -6.56 -13.37 11.80
C VAL A 22 -7.39 -14.58 12.18
N ASN A 23 -7.93 -14.60 13.40
CA ASN A 23 -8.68 -15.73 13.97
C ASN A 23 -7.89 -17.05 13.95
N ASP A 24 -6.60 -17.00 14.25
CA ASP A 24 -5.71 -18.18 14.30
C ASP A 24 -5.65 -18.97 12.98
N SER A 25 -5.92 -18.31 11.84
CA SER A 25 -6.01 -18.94 10.53
C SER A 25 -4.76 -19.75 10.16
N ASN A 26 -3.57 -19.25 10.52
CA ASN A 26 -2.31 -19.94 10.23
C ASN A 26 -2.09 -21.14 11.16
N LEU A 27 -2.51 -21.04 12.42
CA LEU A 27 -2.44 -22.16 13.36
C LEU A 27 -3.39 -23.31 12.94
N LEU A 28 -4.58 -22.96 12.46
CA LEU A 28 -5.53 -23.92 11.90
C LEU A 28 -4.98 -24.58 10.63
N GLU A 29 -4.33 -23.81 9.77
CA GLU A 29 -3.72 -24.36 8.55
C GLU A 29 -2.52 -25.28 8.85
N LEU A 30 -1.68 -24.93 9.85
CA LEU A 30 -0.61 -25.81 10.34
C LEU A 30 -1.17 -27.14 10.85
N GLN A 31 -2.27 -27.09 11.61
CA GLN A 31 -2.93 -28.30 12.10
C GLN A 31 -3.50 -29.13 10.94
N ARG A 32 -4.14 -28.50 9.97
CA ARG A 32 -4.74 -29.17 8.81
C ARG A 32 -3.68 -29.85 7.92
N THR A 33 -2.54 -29.14 7.68
CA THR A 33 -1.55 -29.57 6.69
C THR A 33 -0.52 -30.53 7.27
N LEU A 34 -0.10 -30.32 8.52
CA LEU A 34 0.97 -31.09 9.17
C LEU A 34 0.48 -32.01 10.30
N GLY A 35 -0.79 -31.91 10.66
CA GLY A 35 -1.39 -32.74 11.68
C GLY A 35 -0.95 -32.45 13.13
N VAL A 36 -0.26 -31.31 13.35
CA VAL A 36 0.24 -30.89 14.67
C VAL A 36 -0.71 -29.92 15.33
N ARG A 37 -0.86 -30.03 16.65
CA ARG A 37 -1.50 -28.98 17.45
C ARG A 37 -0.47 -27.90 17.77
N VAL A 38 -0.79 -26.65 17.45
CA VAL A 38 0.07 -25.50 17.69
C VAL A 38 -0.60 -24.57 18.69
N SER A 39 0.10 -24.17 19.73
CA SER A 39 -0.35 -23.14 20.65
C SER A 39 0.72 -22.07 20.83
N PHE A 40 0.30 -20.80 20.81
CA PHE A 40 1.14 -19.64 21.02
C PHE A 40 0.80 -18.98 22.37
N ARG A 41 1.74 -18.90 23.29
CA ARG A 41 1.53 -18.26 24.60
C ARG A 41 2.76 -17.44 24.98
N GLY A 42 2.56 -16.14 25.17
CA GLY A 42 3.67 -15.22 25.46
C GLY A 42 4.69 -15.26 24.32
N GLU A 43 5.93 -15.61 24.63
CA GLU A 43 7.05 -15.74 23.67
C GLU A 43 7.37 -17.22 23.34
N THR A 44 6.40 -18.09 23.46
CA THR A 44 6.63 -19.54 23.24
C THR A 44 5.57 -20.13 22.35
N VAL A 45 6.01 -20.81 21.30
CA VAL A 45 5.17 -21.70 20.48
C VAL A 45 5.39 -23.14 20.95
N THR A 46 4.30 -23.86 21.21
CA THR A 46 4.33 -25.28 21.56
C THR A 46 3.68 -26.10 20.45
N LEU A 47 4.41 -27.09 19.93
CA LEU A 47 3.96 -28.08 18.98
C LEU A 47 3.66 -29.39 19.71
N SER A 48 2.53 -30.01 19.42
CA SER A 48 2.15 -31.31 20.01
C SER A 48 1.62 -32.24 18.92
N GLY A 49 2.13 -33.46 18.90
CA GLY A 49 1.76 -34.50 17.92
C GLY A 49 2.71 -35.68 17.98
N SER A 50 2.62 -36.62 17.02
CA SER A 50 3.59 -37.70 16.90
C SER A 50 4.99 -37.18 16.60
N SER A 51 6.05 -37.94 16.89
CA SER A 51 7.45 -37.55 16.61
C SER A 51 7.64 -37.10 15.16
N GLU A 52 7.13 -37.88 14.21
CA GLU A 52 7.21 -37.59 12.79
C GLU A 52 6.50 -36.27 12.41
N GLN A 53 5.32 -36.03 12.98
CA GLN A 53 4.57 -34.77 12.73
C GLN A 53 5.28 -33.57 13.27
N VAL A 54 5.81 -33.65 14.49
CA VAL A 54 6.55 -32.56 15.14
C VAL A 54 7.87 -32.28 14.43
N GLU A 55 8.61 -33.29 14.01
CA GLU A 55 9.86 -33.14 13.26
C GLU A 55 9.65 -32.45 11.90
N ARG A 56 8.55 -32.77 11.21
CA ARG A 56 8.17 -32.09 9.96
C ARG A 56 7.69 -30.66 10.19
N ALA A 57 6.97 -30.41 11.28
CA ALA A 57 6.36 -29.12 11.56
C ALA A 57 7.36 -28.10 12.13
N ALA A 58 8.34 -28.54 12.92
CA ALA A 58 9.27 -27.64 13.59
C ALA A 58 10.03 -26.70 12.63
N PRO A 59 10.62 -27.16 11.53
CA PRO A 59 11.29 -26.29 10.58
C PRO A 59 10.32 -25.35 9.84
N VAL A 60 9.10 -25.76 9.56
CA VAL A 60 8.06 -24.92 8.95
C VAL A 60 7.69 -23.80 9.91
N VAL A 61 7.41 -24.14 11.18
CA VAL A 61 7.08 -23.15 12.23
C VAL A 61 8.24 -22.19 12.48
N GLN A 62 9.49 -22.67 12.42
CA GLN A 62 10.65 -21.79 12.53
C GLN A 62 10.69 -20.77 11.39
N GLY A 63 10.49 -21.17 10.14
CA GLY A 63 10.43 -20.27 8.99
C GLY A 63 9.31 -19.24 9.11
N LEU A 64 8.13 -19.63 9.61
CA LEU A 64 7.01 -18.71 9.85
C LEU A 64 7.30 -17.73 11.00
N LEU A 65 8.00 -18.17 12.06
CA LEU A 65 8.45 -17.28 13.14
C LEU A 65 9.46 -16.27 12.65
N ASP A 66 10.38 -16.66 11.77
CA ASP A 66 11.38 -15.76 11.21
C ASP A 66 10.72 -14.69 10.32
N LEU A 67 9.69 -15.05 9.54
CA LEU A 67 8.86 -14.08 8.81
C LEU A 67 8.18 -13.10 9.77
N ALA A 68 7.55 -13.61 10.83
CA ALA A 68 6.88 -12.78 11.82
C ALA A 68 7.85 -11.85 12.58
N ARG A 69 9.10 -12.26 12.81
CA ARG A 69 10.18 -11.43 13.39
C ARG A 69 10.60 -10.30 12.45
N MET A 70 10.59 -10.55 11.15
CA MET A 70 10.88 -9.54 10.12
C MET A 70 9.72 -8.55 9.92
N GLY A 71 8.60 -8.76 10.64
CA GLY A 71 7.37 -7.97 10.47
C GLY A 71 6.58 -8.35 9.21
N GLU A 72 6.88 -9.49 8.60
CA GLU A 72 6.17 -9.99 7.43
C GLU A 72 4.90 -10.75 7.87
N PRO A 73 3.73 -10.47 7.24
CA PRO A 73 2.51 -11.19 7.54
C PRO A 73 2.59 -12.61 7.01
N VAL A 74 2.40 -13.57 7.90
CA VAL A 74 2.26 -14.98 7.55
C VAL A 74 0.83 -15.24 7.08
N THR A 75 0.67 -15.98 5.99
CA THR A 75 -0.62 -16.38 5.44
C THR A 75 -0.80 -17.89 5.46
N PRO A 76 -2.04 -18.42 5.40
CA PRO A 76 -2.27 -19.88 5.26
C PRO A 76 -1.60 -20.47 4.01
N ASP A 77 -1.46 -19.70 2.94
CA ASP A 77 -0.76 -20.13 1.73
C ASP A 77 0.75 -20.31 1.98
N ASP A 78 1.37 -19.46 2.82
CA ASP A 78 2.77 -19.61 3.23
C ASP A 78 2.98 -20.87 4.06
N VAL A 79 2.01 -21.19 4.93
CA VAL A 79 2.02 -22.45 5.69
C VAL A 79 1.98 -23.64 4.75
N SER A 80 1.04 -23.66 3.81
CA SER A 80 0.87 -24.75 2.86
C SER A 80 2.10 -24.93 1.98
N ARG A 81 2.70 -23.84 1.51
CA ARG A 81 3.91 -23.85 0.68
C ARG A 81 5.12 -24.38 1.44
N LEU A 82 5.42 -23.84 2.62
CA LEU A 82 6.55 -24.30 3.43
C LEU A 82 6.39 -25.78 3.87
N ALA A 83 5.15 -26.22 4.08
CA ALA A 83 4.87 -27.62 4.37
C ALA A 83 5.13 -28.57 3.20
N ALA A 84 4.92 -28.10 1.96
CA ALA A 84 5.12 -28.88 0.74
C ALA A 84 6.59 -28.90 0.27
N GLU A 85 7.29 -27.76 0.35
CA GLU A 85 8.61 -27.57 -0.22
C GLU A 85 9.75 -27.80 0.78
N GLY A 86 9.45 -27.79 2.09
CA GLY A 86 10.44 -27.86 3.17
C GLY A 86 11.19 -26.55 3.40
N PRO A 87 11.92 -26.43 4.56
CA PRO A 87 12.58 -25.18 4.97
C PRO A 87 13.85 -24.83 4.20
N SER A 88 14.34 -25.72 3.33
CA SER A 88 15.54 -25.52 2.52
C SER A 88 15.29 -24.80 1.20
N SER A 89 14.03 -24.53 0.83
CA SER A 89 13.79 -23.53 -0.19
C SER A 89 14.24 -22.21 0.44
N GLU A 90 15.35 -21.64 -0.03
CA GLU A 90 15.58 -20.21 0.13
C GLU A 90 14.22 -19.58 -0.16
N LEU A 91 13.62 -18.96 0.87
CA LEU A 91 12.44 -18.15 0.65
C LEU A 91 12.82 -17.26 -0.50
N PRO A 92 12.25 -17.42 -1.71
CA PRO A 92 12.53 -16.48 -2.77
C PRO A 92 12.26 -15.14 -2.13
N PRO A 93 13.12 -14.11 -2.33
CA PRO A 93 12.85 -12.78 -1.82
C PRO A 93 11.40 -12.54 -2.17
N GLN A 94 10.52 -12.47 -1.16
CA GLN A 94 9.09 -12.61 -1.39
C GLN A 94 8.71 -11.68 -2.53
N THR A 95 8.60 -12.23 -3.72
CA THR A 95 7.58 -11.81 -4.63
C THR A 95 6.28 -12.20 -3.92
N SER A 96 6.00 -11.51 -2.80
CA SER A 96 4.62 -11.34 -2.41
C SER A 96 3.97 -10.95 -3.72
N ASP A 97 2.94 -11.63 -4.12
CA ASP A 97 2.18 -11.41 -5.38
C ASP A 97 1.58 -9.99 -5.39
N GLY A 98 2.27 -9.01 -4.80
CA GLY A 98 1.86 -7.65 -4.50
C GLY A 98 0.69 -7.59 -3.53
N LYS A 99 0.37 -8.68 -2.84
CA LYS A 99 -0.76 -8.78 -1.93
C LYS A 99 -0.50 -7.96 -0.67
N ILE A 100 -1.37 -6.98 -0.41
CA ILE A 100 -1.32 -6.13 0.78
C ILE A 100 -2.36 -6.61 1.77
N VAL A 101 -1.91 -7.04 2.95
CA VAL A 101 -2.78 -7.45 4.06
C VAL A 101 -2.81 -6.32 5.08
N LEU A 102 -3.99 -5.77 5.31
CA LEU A 102 -4.19 -4.67 6.25
C LEU A 102 -4.92 -5.13 7.51
N PRO A 103 -4.49 -4.71 8.71
CA PRO A 103 -5.16 -5.05 9.96
C PRO A 103 -6.58 -4.50 10.00
N GLY A 104 -7.57 -5.38 10.16
CA GLY A 104 -8.99 -5.01 10.22
C GLY A 104 -9.73 -5.13 8.90
N LEU A 105 -9.05 -5.38 7.78
CA LEU A 105 -9.70 -5.75 6.52
C LEU A 105 -9.90 -7.26 6.43
N ARG A 106 -11.10 -7.67 6.01
CA ARG A 106 -11.43 -9.08 5.78
C ARG A 106 -10.81 -9.65 4.50
N ARG A 107 -10.34 -8.81 3.60
CA ARG A 107 -9.77 -9.21 2.30
C ARG A 107 -8.47 -8.46 2.06
N ALA A 108 -7.46 -9.16 1.57
CA ALA A 108 -6.23 -8.55 1.12
C ALA A 108 -6.47 -7.76 -0.17
N ILE A 109 -5.73 -6.68 -0.33
CA ILE A 109 -5.66 -5.92 -1.58
C ILE A 109 -4.66 -6.64 -2.48
N VAL A 110 -5.13 -7.10 -3.65
CA VAL A 110 -4.32 -7.85 -4.60
C VAL A 110 -4.21 -7.07 -5.90
N PRO A 111 -3.00 -6.88 -6.47
CA PRO A 111 -2.84 -6.29 -7.78
C PRO A 111 -3.50 -7.19 -8.83
N LYS A 112 -4.30 -6.60 -9.71
CA LYS A 112 -5.08 -7.31 -10.73
C LYS A 112 -4.35 -7.42 -12.05
N THR A 113 -3.33 -6.59 -12.27
CA THR A 113 -2.57 -6.53 -13.53
C THR A 113 -1.07 -6.57 -13.26
N GLN A 114 -0.29 -6.82 -14.33
CA GLN A 114 1.17 -6.81 -14.25
C GLN A 114 1.69 -5.40 -13.91
N GLY A 115 1.16 -4.34 -14.55
CA GLY A 115 1.55 -2.96 -14.25
C GLY A 115 1.31 -2.57 -12.79
N GLN A 116 0.20 -3.05 -12.19
CA GLN A 116 -0.07 -2.84 -10.77
C GLN A 116 0.95 -3.58 -9.86
N ARG A 117 1.39 -4.79 -10.24
CA ARG A 117 2.43 -5.52 -9.49
C ARG A 117 3.77 -4.78 -9.52
N GLU A 118 4.19 -4.36 -10.71
CA GLU A 118 5.42 -3.59 -10.90
C GLU A 118 5.39 -2.27 -10.12
N TYR A 119 4.26 -1.59 -10.12
CA TYR A 119 4.06 -0.37 -9.35
C TYR A 119 4.21 -0.60 -7.84
N LEU A 120 3.60 -1.65 -7.28
CA LEU A 120 3.74 -2.01 -5.88
C LEU A 120 5.17 -2.41 -5.51
N GLN A 121 5.88 -3.09 -6.39
CA GLN A 121 7.30 -3.43 -6.22
C GLN A 121 8.16 -2.17 -6.21
N ALA A 122 7.92 -1.25 -7.15
CA ALA A 122 8.64 0.03 -7.19
C ALA A 122 8.43 0.84 -5.90
N ILE A 123 7.18 0.92 -5.40
CA ILE A 123 6.88 1.59 -4.12
C ILE A 123 7.64 0.93 -2.96
N SER A 124 7.81 -0.38 -2.97
CA SER A 124 8.56 -1.06 -1.92
C SER A 124 10.07 -0.75 -1.97
N GLY A 125 10.64 -0.66 -3.16
CA GLY A 125 12.09 -0.59 -3.39
C GLY A 125 12.69 0.82 -3.50
N HIS A 126 11.90 1.88 -3.67
CA HIS A 126 12.42 3.23 -3.94
C HIS A 126 11.85 4.27 -2.97
N ASP A 127 12.59 5.36 -2.74
CA ASP A 127 12.18 6.46 -1.85
C ASP A 127 11.11 7.34 -2.49
N ILE A 128 11.24 7.58 -3.81
CA ILE A 128 10.28 8.35 -4.59
C ILE A 128 9.80 7.49 -5.76
N VAL A 129 8.49 7.34 -5.89
CA VAL A 129 7.88 6.65 -7.03
C VAL A 129 6.87 7.55 -7.71
N VAL A 130 7.01 7.69 -9.02
CA VAL A 130 6.09 8.47 -9.86
C VAL A 130 5.26 7.50 -10.69
N GLY A 131 3.98 7.34 -10.34
CA GLY A 131 3.01 6.50 -11.02
C GLY A 131 2.19 7.30 -12.03
N ILE A 132 2.40 7.06 -13.31
CA ILE A 132 1.76 7.78 -14.42
C ILE A 132 0.85 6.82 -15.18
N GLY A 133 -0.37 7.23 -15.50
CA GLY A 133 -1.28 6.43 -16.32
C GLY A 133 -2.72 6.90 -16.26
N PRO A 134 -3.62 6.27 -17.04
CA PRO A 134 -5.02 6.67 -17.12
C PRO A 134 -5.77 6.53 -15.80
N ALA A 135 -6.88 7.24 -15.67
CA ALA A 135 -7.81 7.09 -14.55
C ALA A 135 -8.36 5.66 -14.49
N GLY A 136 -8.53 5.13 -13.27
CA GLY A 136 -9.05 3.77 -13.05
C GLY A 136 -8.02 2.65 -13.10
N THR A 137 -6.72 2.94 -13.24
CA THR A 137 -5.62 1.97 -13.12
C THR A 137 -5.26 1.64 -11.66
N GLY A 138 -5.86 2.31 -10.68
CA GLY A 138 -5.66 2.04 -9.25
C GLY A 138 -4.44 2.71 -8.64
N LYS A 139 -3.78 3.68 -9.31
CA LYS A 139 -2.56 4.36 -8.81
C LYS A 139 -2.70 4.86 -7.38
N THR A 140 -3.67 5.72 -7.14
CA THR A 140 -3.92 6.34 -5.83
C THR A 140 -4.33 5.29 -4.80
N TYR A 141 -5.24 4.39 -5.17
CA TYR A 141 -5.74 3.33 -4.31
C TYR A 141 -4.60 2.43 -3.81
N LEU A 142 -3.73 1.95 -4.70
CA LEU A 142 -2.59 1.10 -4.35
C LEU A 142 -1.51 1.85 -3.55
N ALA A 143 -1.30 3.15 -3.84
CA ALA A 143 -0.40 3.99 -3.06
C ALA A 143 -0.91 4.16 -1.63
N VAL A 144 -2.21 4.42 -1.43
CA VAL A 144 -2.84 4.53 -0.10
C VAL A 144 -2.75 3.19 0.63
N ALA A 145 -2.99 2.06 -0.05
CA ALA A 145 -2.84 0.73 0.54
C ALA A 145 -1.42 0.48 1.08
N LYS A 146 -0.39 0.87 0.31
CA LYS A 146 1.02 0.77 0.75
C LYS A 146 1.33 1.71 1.90
N ALA A 147 0.72 2.90 1.94
CA ALA A 147 0.88 3.83 3.04
C ALA A 147 0.28 3.28 4.34
N VAL A 148 -0.94 2.74 4.28
CA VAL A 148 -1.61 2.12 5.43
C VAL A 148 -0.84 0.88 5.90
N GLU A 149 -0.31 0.07 4.99
CA GLU A 149 0.58 -1.04 5.30
C GLU A 149 1.84 -0.58 6.04
N ALA A 150 2.52 0.46 5.53
CA ALA A 150 3.73 1.01 6.14
C ALA A 150 3.47 1.58 7.55
N LEU A 151 2.32 2.25 7.74
CA LEU A 151 1.90 2.76 9.04
C LEU A 151 1.59 1.62 10.02
N ALA A 152 0.84 0.60 9.59
CA ALA A 152 0.49 -0.55 10.40
C ALA A 152 1.73 -1.35 10.83
N ARG A 153 2.73 -1.45 9.96
CA ARG A 153 4.03 -2.10 10.23
C ARG A 153 5.03 -1.18 10.96
N LYS A 154 4.61 0.03 11.35
CA LYS A 154 5.46 1.03 12.05
C LYS A 154 6.73 1.42 11.26
N ARG A 155 6.75 1.23 9.94
CA ARG A 155 7.84 1.68 9.06
C ARG A 155 7.85 3.21 8.94
N VAL A 156 6.67 3.83 9.09
CA VAL A 156 6.48 5.27 9.18
C VAL A 156 5.61 5.61 10.38
N LYS A 157 5.70 6.86 10.86
CA LYS A 157 4.89 7.34 11.98
C LYS A 157 3.61 8.03 11.53
N ARG A 158 3.54 8.45 10.27
CA ARG A 158 2.39 9.20 9.73
C ARG A 158 2.23 9.00 8.23
N ILE A 159 1.00 9.23 7.76
CA ILE A 159 0.65 9.31 6.35
C ILE A 159 0.27 10.74 6.03
N ILE A 160 0.74 11.27 4.91
CA ILE A 160 0.40 12.60 4.42
C ILE A 160 -0.14 12.44 3.00
N LEU A 161 -1.40 12.81 2.81
CA LEU A 161 -2.07 12.78 1.52
C LEU A 161 -2.24 14.22 1.04
N ALA A 162 -1.64 14.56 -0.08
CA ALA A 162 -1.71 15.88 -0.65
C ALA A 162 -2.31 15.84 -2.06
N ARG A 163 -3.04 16.87 -2.41
CA ARG A 163 -3.59 17.08 -3.76
C ARG A 163 -3.48 18.55 -4.14
N PRO A 164 -3.13 18.88 -5.40
CA PRO A 164 -3.28 20.24 -5.88
C PRO A 164 -4.74 20.67 -5.77
N ALA A 165 -5.01 21.79 -5.14
CA ALA A 165 -6.30 22.44 -5.26
C ALA A 165 -6.28 23.18 -6.60
N VAL A 166 -6.90 22.61 -7.62
CA VAL A 166 -7.00 23.25 -8.94
C VAL A 166 -8.35 23.94 -9.00
N GLU A 167 -8.28 25.22 -9.27
CA GLU A 167 -9.43 25.95 -9.74
C GLU A 167 -9.59 25.61 -11.24
N ALA A 168 -10.44 24.64 -11.57
CA ALA A 168 -10.79 24.35 -12.95
C ALA A 168 -11.65 25.50 -13.51
N GLY A 169 -11.01 26.64 -13.83
CA GLY A 169 -11.68 27.82 -14.35
C GLY A 169 -12.63 28.55 -13.38
N GLU A 170 -12.87 27.97 -12.20
CA GLU A 170 -13.65 28.58 -11.12
C GLU A 170 -12.71 28.98 -10.00
N SER A 171 -12.67 30.27 -9.69
CA SER A 171 -11.93 30.73 -8.52
C SER A 171 -12.56 30.15 -7.25
N LEU A 172 -11.75 29.69 -6.29
CA LEU A 172 -12.22 29.22 -4.97
C LEU A 172 -13.14 30.23 -4.27
N GLY A 173 -13.27 31.42 -4.79
CA GLY A 173 -14.20 32.46 -4.36
C GLY A 173 -15.68 32.17 -4.57
N PHE A 174 -16.07 31.25 -5.47
CA PHE A 174 -17.46 30.94 -5.77
C PHE A 174 -18.10 29.91 -4.82
N LEU A 175 -17.31 29.09 -4.12
CA LEU A 175 -17.87 28.14 -3.17
C LEU A 175 -18.13 28.82 -1.81
N PRO A 176 -19.31 28.65 -1.18
CA PRO A 176 -19.58 29.16 0.14
C PRO A 176 -18.78 28.41 1.21
N GLY A 177 -18.33 29.12 2.24
CA GLY A 177 -17.59 28.53 3.36
C GLY A 177 -16.15 29.05 3.48
N ASP A 178 -15.45 28.57 4.51
CA ASP A 178 -14.03 28.82 4.71
C ASP A 178 -13.17 28.06 3.68
N LEU A 179 -11.89 28.34 3.64
CA LEU A 179 -10.96 27.74 2.66
C LEU A 179 -10.97 26.20 2.77
N GLN A 180 -11.11 25.66 3.98
CA GLN A 180 -11.10 24.24 4.25
C GLN A 180 -12.36 23.55 3.69
N ALA A 181 -13.53 24.14 3.91
CA ALA A 181 -14.80 23.65 3.35
C ALA A 181 -14.81 23.67 1.82
N LYS A 182 -14.11 24.62 1.19
CA LYS A 182 -14.00 24.72 -0.27
C LYS A 182 -13.08 23.66 -0.89
N VAL A 183 -12.07 23.21 -0.17
CA VAL A 183 -11.11 22.22 -0.65
C VAL A 183 -11.55 20.79 -0.36
N ASP A 184 -12.37 20.58 0.66
CA ASP A 184 -12.83 19.27 1.14
C ASP A 184 -13.42 18.36 0.03
N PRO A 185 -14.25 18.84 -0.92
CA PRO A 185 -14.76 18.03 -2.02
C PRO A 185 -13.65 17.42 -2.89
N TYR A 186 -12.56 18.14 -3.11
CA TYR A 186 -11.43 17.66 -3.91
C TYR A 186 -10.58 16.60 -3.19
N LEU A 187 -10.66 16.57 -1.86
CA LEU A 187 -9.94 15.60 -1.02
C LEU A 187 -10.75 14.33 -0.75
N ARG A 188 -12.06 14.34 -1.05
CA ARG A 188 -12.97 13.23 -0.76
C ARG A 188 -12.51 11.87 -1.30
N PRO A 189 -11.97 11.74 -2.53
CA PRO A 189 -11.47 10.46 -3.01
C PRO A 189 -10.34 9.85 -2.15
N LEU A 190 -9.59 10.68 -1.44
CA LEU A 190 -8.54 10.21 -0.51
C LEU A 190 -9.15 9.69 0.79
N TYR A 191 -10.20 10.32 1.30
CA TYR A 191 -10.96 9.80 2.44
C TYR A 191 -11.61 8.47 2.10
N ASP A 192 -12.29 8.37 0.94
CA ASP A 192 -12.94 7.15 0.49
C ASP A 192 -11.93 5.99 0.37
N ALA A 193 -10.74 6.26 -0.18
CA ALA A 193 -9.68 5.26 -0.26
C ALA A 193 -9.18 4.79 1.12
N LEU A 194 -9.10 5.68 2.11
CA LEU A 194 -8.73 5.31 3.48
C LEU A 194 -9.82 4.48 4.16
N GLU A 195 -11.09 4.85 3.98
CA GLU A 195 -12.24 4.14 4.56
C GLU A 195 -12.42 2.73 3.96
N ASP A 196 -12.03 2.53 2.72
CA ASP A 196 -11.93 1.20 2.11
C ASP A 196 -10.84 0.32 2.74
N MET A 197 -9.83 0.93 3.39
CA MET A 197 -8.63 0.24 3.90
C MET A 197 -8.55 0.16 5.42
N MET A 198 -9.36 0.95 6.11
CA MET A 198 -9.37 1.03 7.57
C MET A 198 -10.81 1.17 8.08
N PRO A 199 -11.15 0.61 9.25
CA PRO A 199 -12.42 0.90 9.91
C PRO A 199 -12.61 2.40 10.12
N HIS A 200 -13.84 2.91 9.90
CA HIS A 200 -14.16 4.34 9.96
C HIS A 200 -13.70 5.01 11.27
N ASP A 201 -13.92 4.36 12.42
CA ASP A 201 -13.49 4.86 13.74
C ASP A 201 -11.96 5.00 13.85
N ARG A 202 -11.20 4.14 13.20
CA ARG A 202 -9.73 4.25 13.11
C ARG A 202 -9.28 5.39 12.20
N VAL A 203 -9.95 5.58 11.08
CA VAL A 203 -9.67 6.71 10.17
C VAL A 203 -9.90 8.02 10.91
N GLN A 204 -11.05 8.20 11.56
CA GLN A 204 -11.36 9.41 12.32
C GLN A 204 -10.32 9.69 13.41
N ARG A 205 -9.98 8.69 14.22
CA ARG A 205 -8.95 8.83 15.25
C ARG A 205 -7.59 9.19 14.69
N ALA A 206 -7.20 8.58 13.55
CA ALA A 206 -5.92 8.87 12.91
C ALA A 206 -5.85 10.29 12.35
N LEU A 207 -6.96 10.85 11.87
CA LEU A 207 -7.07 12.24 11.43
C LEU A 207 -7.00 13.20 12.64
N GLU A 208 -7.74 12.93 13.70
CA GLU A 208 -7.72 13.74 14.95
C GLU A 208 -6.33 13.80 15.57
N THR A 209 -5.61 12.68 15.62
CA THR A 209 -4.24 12.59 16.15
C THR A 209 -3.17 13.06 15.18
N ARG A 210 -3.54 13.44 13.96
CA ARG A 210 -2.65 13.78 12.85
C ARG A 210 -1.64 12.67 12.50
N THR A 211 -1.98 11.43 12.82
CA THR A 211 -1.27 10.25 12.29
C THR A 211 -1.54 10.09 10.80
N ILE A 212 -2.73 10.49 10.35
CA ILE A 212 -3.05 10.69 8.94
C ILE A 212 -3.42 12.17 8.76
N GLU A 213 -2.85 12.80 7.75
CA GLU A 213 -3.13 14.17 7.37
C GLU A 213 -3.54 14.21 5.89
N ILE A 214 -4.66 14.85 5.59
CA ILE A 214 -5.11 15.12 4.23
C ILE A 214 -5.16 16.63 4.05
N ALA A 215 -4.40 17.16 3.08
CA ALA A 215 -4.26 18.61 2.94
C ALA A 215 -3.96 19.02 1.49
N PRO A 216 -4.34 20.25 1.11
CA PRO A 216 -3.88 20.84 -0.15
C PRO A 216 -2.37 20.88 -0.24
N LEU A 217 -1.85 20.70 -1.46
CA LEU A 217 -0.40 20.75 -1.73
C LEU A 217 0.28 22.02 -1.18
N ALA A 218 -0.41 23.15 -1.23
CA ALA A 218 0.10 24.42 -0.74
C ALA A 218 0.50 24.39 0.75
N TYR A 219 -0.13 23.55 1.57
CA TYR A 219 0.13 23.43 3.00
C TYR A 219 1.43 22.64 3.32
N MET A 220 2.07 22.08 2.30
CA MET A 220 3.37 21.43 2.43
C MET A 220 4.54 22.43 2.44
N ARG A 221 4.30 23.69 2.08
CA ARG A 221 5.35 24.70 2.00
C ARG A 221 5.99 24.96 3.37
N GLY A 222 7.32 25.01 3.42
CA GLY A 222 8.08 25.29 4.63
C GLY A 222 8.17 24.15 5.64
N ARG A 223 7.64 22.97 5.32
CA ARG A 223 7.67 21.79 6.17
C ARG A 223 8.82 20.86 5.77
N THR A 224 9.26 20.02 6.71
CA THR A 224 10.09 18.84 6.45
C THR A 224 9.27 17.59 6.87
N LEU A 225 9.07 16.69 5.92
CA LEU A 225 8.18 15.55 6.07
C LEU A 225 9.01 14.30 6.38
N ALA A 226 9.45 14.18 7.65
CA ALA A 226 10.22 13.05 8.14
C ALA A 226 9.35 11.94 8.74
N ASP A 227 9.85 10.70 8.73
CA ASP A 227 9.17 9.50 9.23
C ASP A 227 7.75 9.32 8.65
N ALA A 228 7.56 9.65 7.36
CA ALA A 228 6.24 9.76 6.75
C ALA A 228 6.13 8.99 5.43
N PHE A 229 4.95 8.44 5.17
CA PHE A 229 4.57 8.03 3.83
C PHE A 229 3.73 9.14 3.21
N ILE A 230 4.19 9.70 2.12
CA ILE A 230 3.65 10.92 1.51
C ILE A 230 3.09 10.57 0.14
N ILE A 231 1.87 10.99 -0.15
CA ILE A 231 1.24 10.80 -1.46
C ILE A 231 0.85 12.16 -2.00
N LEU A 232 1.27 12.46 -3.23
CA LEU A 232 0.75 13.56 -4.02
C LEU A 232 -0.13 12.99 -5.13
N ASP A 233 -1.42 13.17 -4.97
CA ASP A 233 -2.42 12.72 -5.95
C ASP A 233 -2.75 13.82 -6.95
N GLU A 234 -3.21 13.44 -8.16
CA GLU A 234 -3.53 14.34 -9.28
C GLU A 234 -2.39 15.33 -9.60
N ALA A 235 -1.17 14.84 -9.53
CA ALA A 235 0.05 15.63 -9.63
C ALA A 235 0.25 16.33 -10.99
N GLN A 236 -0.47 15.90 -12.04
CA GLN A 236 -0.48 16.58 -13.33
C GLN A 236 -1.01 18.04 -13.22
N ASN A 237 -1.79 18.31 -12.16
CA ASN A 237 -2.37 19.62 -11.89
C ASN A 237 -1.52 20.47 -10.94
N ALA A 238 -0.33 20.00 -10.52
CA ALA A 238 0.67 20.80 -9.85
C ALA A 238 1.58 21.48 -10.88
N THR A 239 1.89 22.77 -10.69
CA THR A 239 2.89 23.45 -11.50
C THR A 239 4.30 22.93 -11.19
N GLY A 240 5.28 23.17 -12.09
CA GLY A 240 6.66 22.75 -11.86
C GLY A 240 7.26 23.35 -10.57
N ALA A 241 6.91 24.58 -10.22
CA ALA A 241 7.33 25.21 -8.97
C ALA A 241 6.73 24.51 -7.73
N GLN A 242 5.45 24.12 -7.78
CA GLN A 242 4.78 23.37 -6.72
C GLN A 242 5.36 21.98 -6.58
N MET A 243 5.60 21.28 -7.68
CA MET A 243 6.21 19.95 -7.68
C MET A 243 7.63 19.98 -7.08
N LYS A 244 8.47 20.94 -7.51
CA LYS A 244 9.79 21.13 -6.92
C LYS A 244 9.70 21.41 -5.43
N MET A 245 8.82 22.33 -5.03
CA MET A 245 8.58 22.65 -3.63
C MET A 245 8.20 21.39 -2.84
N PHE A 246 7.32 20.55 -3.35
CA PHE A 246 6.85 19.33 -2.68
C PHE A 246 7.96 18.27 -2.55
N LEU A 247 8.62 17.90 -3.64
CA LEU A 247 9.66 16.87 -3.65
C LEU A 247 10.84 17.22 -2.75
N THR A 248 11.13 18.52 -2.57
CA THR A 248 12.17 19.00 -1.65
C THR A 248 11.73 19.02 -0.17
N ARG A 249 10.53 18.54 0.16
CA ARG A 249 10.05 18.36 1.55
C ARG A 249 10.38 17.00 2.13
N LEU A 250 10.82 16.05 1.30
CA LEU A 250 11.19 14.71 1.75
C LEU A 250 12.21 14.79 2.88
N GLY A 251 11.88 14.19 4.01
CA GLY A 251 12.74 14.09 5.19
C GLY A 251 13.30 12.67 5.36
N VAL A 252 14.10 12.48 6.39
CA VAL A 252 14.66 11.16 6.72
C VAL A 252 13.55 10.13 7.00
N ASN A 253 13.80 8.88 6.67
CA ASN A 253 12.86 7.76 6.87
C ASN A 253 11.49 7.99 6.23
N SER A 254 11.44 8.68 5.09
CA SER A 254 10.19 8.98 4.41
C SER A 254 10.18 8.42 3.00
N LYS A 255 8.98 8.11 2.54
CA LYS A 255 8.70 7.63 1.19
C LYS A 255 7.67 8.53 0.53
N THR A 256 7.88 8.86 -0.73
CA THR A 256 6.96 9.69 -1.51
C THR A 256 6.44 8.93 -2.72
N VAL A 257 5.14 8.95 -2.91
CA VAL A 257 4.49 8.46 -4.12
C VAL A 257 3.76 9.63 -4.78
N VAL A 258 4.05 9.83 -6.06
CA VAL A 258 3.39 10.84 -6.90
C VAL A 258 2.51 10.10 -7.89
N THR A 259 1.21 10.41 -7.94
CA THR A 259 0.26 9.81 -8.88
C THR A 259 -0.31 10.86 -9.80
N GLY A 260 -0.49 10.52 -11.08
CA GLY A 260 -1.10 11.44 -12.02
C GLY A 260 -1.43 10.84 -13.38
N ASP A 261 -2.21 11.59 -14.13
CA ASP A 261 -2.66 11.28 -15.49
C ASP A 261 -2.32 12.45 -16.43
N LYS A 262 -1.39 12.23 -17.34
CA LYS A 262 -0.97 13.27 -18.31
C LYS A 262 -2.06 13.67 -19.31
N THR A 263 -3.13 12.91 -19.40
CA THR A 263 -4.27 13.23 -20.28
C THR A 263 -5.27 14.17 -19.63
N GLN A 264 -5.24 14.29 -18.28
CA GLN A 264 -6.18 15.08 -17.48
C GLN A 264 -5.49 16.28 -16.81
N ILE A 265 -4.84 17.12 -17.62
CA ILE A 265 -4.19 18.34 -17.15
C ILE A 265 -5.18 19.49 -17.26
N ASP A 266 -5.56 20.05 -16.11
CA ASP A 266 -6.49 21.18 -15.99
C ASP A 266 -5.77 22.53 -15.87
N LEU A 267 -4.43 22.53 -15.96
CA LEU A 267 -3.64 23.77 -15.96
C LEU A 267 -3.84 24.54 -17.27
N PRO A 268 -3.77 25.91 -17.22
CA PRO A 268 -3.95 26.76 -18.42
C PRO A 268 -2.99 26.41 -19.56
N GLN A 269 -1.76 26.00 -19.22
CA GLN A 269 -0.77 25.52 -20.18
C GLN A 269 -0.30 24.13 -19.75
N ARG A 270 -0.40 23.17 -20.66
CA ARG A 270 -0.04 21.77 -20.39
C ARG A 270 1.44 21.62 -20.00
N GLU A 271 2.29 22.42 -20.58
CA GLU A 271 3.75 22.43 -20.35
C GLU A 271 4.12 22.89 -18.94
N ASP A 272 3.23 23.61 -18.24
CA ASP A 272 3.41 24.05 -16.86
C ASP A 272 3.26 22.89 -15.86
N SER A 273 2.75 21.74 -16.31
CA SER A 273 2.57 20.59 -15.45
C SER A 273 3.90 20.08 -14.86
N GLY A 274 3.97 20.10 -13.55
CA GLY A 274 5.12 19.59 -12.80
C GLY A 274 5.35 18.09 -13.02
N LEU A 275 4.29 17.32 -13.30
CA LEU A 275 4.40 15.91 -13.64
C LEU A 275 5.18 15.69 -14.95
N ILE A 276 4.91 16.49 -15.99
CA ILE A 276 5.66 16.45 -17.24
C ILE A 276 7.11 16.85 -17.01
N GLN A 277 7.35 17.87 -16.18
CA GLN A 277 8.72 18.33 -15.87
C GLN A 277 9.54 17.27 -15.14
N VAL A 278 8.99 16.62 -14.11
CA VAL A 278 9.73 15.61 -13.35
C VAL A 278 10.03 14.37 -14.18
N GLU A 279 9.12 13.97 -15.08
CA GLU A 279 9.33 12.87 -16.03
C GLU A 279 10.54 13.14 -16.95
N ARG A 280 10.83 14.38 -17.26
CA ARG A 280 11.99 14.78 -18.07
C ARG A 280 13.27 14.96 -17.25
N LEU A 281 13.15 15.49 -16.01
CA LEU A 281 14.29 15.97 -15.23
C LEU A 281 14.87 14.93 -14.26
N LEU A 282 14.06 14.00 -13.75
CA LEU A 282 14.46 13.12 -12.66
C LEU A 282 14.81 11.66 -13.05
N PRO A 283 14.65 11.20 -14.32
CA PRO A 283 15.07 9.85 -14.67
C PRO A 283 16.55 9.61 -14.40
N GLY A 284 16.90 8.42 -13.88
CA GLY A 284 18.28 8.04 -13.58
C GLY A 284 18.81 8.52 -12.24
N ILE A 285 18.05 9.25 -11.44
CA ILE A 285 18.42 9.58 -10.06
C ILE A 285 18.17 8.34 -9.21
N GLU A 286 19.19 7.87 -8.49
CA GLU A 286 19.09 6.75 -7.56
C GLU A 286 18.02 7.02 -6.50
N GLY A 287 17.20 6.01 -6.16
CA GLY A 287 16.08 6.16 -5.24
C GLY A 287 14.78 6.68 -5.87
N ILE A 288 14.79 7.08 -7.15
CA ILE A 288 13.59 7.53 -7.86
C ILE A 288 13.21 6.50 -8.94
N SER A 289 11.93 6.10 -8.97
CA SER A 289 11.39 5.19 -9.97
C SER A 289 10.17 5.79 -10.67
N PHE A 290 10.06 5.55 -11.97
CA PHE A 290 8.91 5.90 -12.78
C PHE A 290 8.17 4.63 -13.19
N CYS A 291 6.88 4.59 -12.93
CA CYS A 291 6.00 3.47 -13.27
C CYS A 291 4.90 3.96 -14.21
N TYR A 292 4.77 3.30 -15.35
CA TYR A 292 3.76 3.61 -16.34
C TYR A 292 2.68 2.55 -16.33
N LEU A 293 1.45 2.95 -15.99
CA LEU A 293 0.27 2.12 -16.12
C LEU A 293 -0.46 2.47 -17.42
N HIS A 294 -1.01 1.47 -18.05
CA HIS A 294 -1.62 1.58 -19.37
C HIS A 294 -3.13 1.32 -19.33
N GLU A 295 -3.82 1.48 -20.43
CA GLU A 295 -5.25 1.16 -20.53
C GLU A 295 -5.56 -0.30 -20.20
N SER A 296 -4.63 -1.23 -20.46
CA SER A 296 -4.72 -2.63 -20.05
C SER A 296 -4.77 -2.83 -18.53
N ASP A 297 -4.29 -1.85 -17.75
CA ASP A 297 -4.32 -1.86 -16.28
C ASP A 297 -5.60 -1.27 -15.70
N VAL A 298 -6.50 -0.77 -16.53
CA VAL A 298 -7.77 -0.17 -16.10
C VAL A 298 -8.71 -1.24 -15.56
N VAL A 299 -9.01 -1.15 -14.27
CA VAL A 299 -9.95 -2.02 -13.56
C VAL A 299 -11.28 -1.28 -13.40
N ARG A 300 -12.17 -1.44 -14.36
CA ARG A 300 -13.50 -0.79 -14.37
C ARG A 300 -14.60 -1.79 -14.65
N HIS A 301 -15.82 -1.45 -14.21
CA HIS A 301 -17.01 -2.18 -14.57
C HIS A 301 -17.16 -2.24 -16.11
N ARG A 302 -17.61 -3.39 -16.65
CA ARG A 302 -17.73 -3.58 -18.11
C ARG A 302 -18.52 -2.45 -18.79
N LEU A 303 -19.66 -2.05 -18.23
CA LEU A 303 -20.48 -0.98 -18.80
C LEU A 303 -19.77 0.37 -18.84
N VAL A 304 -18.92 0.69 -17.84
CA VAL A 304 -18.17 1.95 -17.85
C VAL A 304 -17.17 1.98 -19.00
N ARG A 305 -16.55 0.86 -19.32
CA ARG A 305 -15.64 0.75 -20.48
C ARG A 305 -16.39 0.96 -21.79
N GLU A 306 -17.57 0.34 -21.96
CA GLU A 306 -18.41 0.49 -23.15
C GLU A 306 -18.91 1.94 -23.33
N ILE A 307 -19.31 2.59 -22.23
CA ILE A 307 -19.72 3.99 -22.25
C ILE A 307 -18.56 4.89 -22.72
N ILE A 308 -17.37 4.76 -22.14
CA ILE A 308 -16.20 5.56 -22.52
C ILE A 308 -15.86 5.35 -23.99
N ARG A 309 -15.91 4.10 -24.48
CA ARG A 309 -15.67 3.78 -25.88
C ARG A 309 -16.68 4.45 -26.80
N ALA A 310 -17.98 4.40 -26.47
CA ALA A 310 -19.03 5.02 -27.28
C ALA A 310 -18.82 6.54 -27.39
N TYR A 311 -18.46 7.23 -26.30
CA TYR A 311 -18.17 8.67 -26.33
C TYR A 311 -16.90 9.00 -27.13
N ALA A 312 -15.86 8.15 -27.05
CA ALA A 312 -14.65 8.35 -27.83
C ALA A 312 -14.87 8.15 -29.35
N GLU A 313 -15.73 7.22 -29.74
CA GLU A 313 -16.12 6.99 -31.13
C GLU A 313 -16.92 8.18 -31.67
N ASP A 314 -17.82 8.80 -30.89
CA ASP A 314 -18.59 9.99 -31.26
C ASP A 314 -17.73 11.24 -31.49
N GLN A 315 -16.64 11.39 -30.72
CA GLN A 315 -15.73 12.53 -30.88
C GLN A 315 -14.79 12.43 -32.09
N ASN A 316 -14.64 11.24 -32.68
CA ASN A 316 -13.77 10.98 -33.83
C ASN A 316 -14.54 10.84 -35.16
N GLY A 317 -15.86 10.91 -35.15
CA GLY A 317 -16.74 10.89 -36.32
C GLY A 317 -17.33 12.27 -36.63
#